data_31c37fdb8c0075a0d30c21772694a09c
#
_entry.id   31c37fdb8c0075a0d30c21772694a09c
#
_cell.length_a   1.000
_cell.length_b   1.000
_cell.length_c   1.000
_cell.angle_alpha   90.00
_cell.angle_beta   90.00
_cell.angle_gamma   90.00
#
_symmetry.space_group_name_H-M   'P 1'
#
loop_
_entity.id
_entity.type
_entity.pdbx_description
1 polymer ?
#
loop_
_entity_poly.entity_id
_entity_poly.type
_entity_poly.pdbx_seq_one_letter_code
_entity_poly.pdbx_strand_id
1 'polypeptide(L)'
;VERNELSLLENVLKGEYAVDERIMLEASVIKNGKIISTSHCLNDAVLSRGDFARLIDIDIKSDTADMLSVRADGVIISTPTGSTAYSLAAGGPILSPDLNCFVITSICPHSLMDRSIVVNSKFTLNISVRSDVSNNAILTCDGEEPVEIDQDCIVSVSLSDCEKKDH
;
A
#
# COMPACT_ATOMS: atom_id res chain seq x y z
N VAL A 1 9.23 7.87 -24.67
CA VAL A 1 10.00 6.93 -25.52
C VAL A 1 10.85 7.76 -26.43
N GLU A 2 12.16 7.72 -26.29
CA GLU A 2 13.09 8.45 -27.15
C GLU A 2 13.12 7.81 -28.54
N ARG A 3 13.44 8.61 -29.61
CA ARG A 3 13.46 8.10 -31.00
C ARG A 3 14.37 6.86 -31.17
N ASN A 4 15.38 6.70 -30.34
CA ASN A 4 16.31 5.57 -30.38
C ASN A 4 15.75 4.26 -29.82
N GLU A 5 14.60 4.33 -29.12
CA GLU A 5 13.97 3.17 -28.47
C GLU A 5 12.88 2.51 -29.35
N LEU A 6 12.55 3.12 -30.50
CA LEU A 6 11.56 2.56 -31.43
C LEU A 6 11.99 1.14 -31.95
N SER A 7 13.29 0.89 -32.04
CA SER A 7 13.80 -0.44 -32.42
C SER A 7 13.50 -1.51 -31.37
N LEU A 8 13.34 -1.14 -30.11
CA LEU A 8 12.97 -2.07 -29.03
C LEU A 8 11.52 -2.57 -29.19
N LEU A 9 10.61 -1.74 -29.73
CA LEU A 9 9.25 -2.15 -30.02
C LEU A 9 9.21 -3.28 -31.08
N GLU A 10 10.12 -3.26 -32.06
CA GLU A 10 10.22 -4.33 -33.04
C GLU A 10 10.59 -5.67 -32.39
N ASN A 11 11.45 -5.66 -31.38
CA ASN A 11 11.83 -6.85 -30.63
C ASN A 11 10.64 -7.40 -29.84
N VAL A 12 9.86 -6.51 -29.19
CA VAL A 12 8.63 -6.90 -28.47
C VAL A 12 7.63 -7.55 -29.42
N LEU A 13 7.42 -6.96 -30.62
CA LEU A 13 6.51 -7.52 -31.64
C LEU A 13 7.01 -8.89 -32.20
N LYS A 14 8.30 -9.17 -32.12
CA LYS A 14 8.89 -10.45 -32.49
C LYS A 14 8.88 -11.48 -31.36
N GLY A 15 8.41 -11.11 -30.16
CA GLY A 15 8.45 -11.95 -28.97
C GLY A 15 9.84 -11.99 -28.28
N GLU A 16 10.75 -11.10 -28.64
CA GLU A 16 12.10 -10.99 -28.05
C GLU A 16 12.07 -10.07 -26.84
N TYR A 17 11.49 -10.53 -25.72
CA TYR A 17 11.42 -9.80 -24.45
C TYR A 17 11.50 -10.76 -23.27
N ALA A 18 11.91 -10.24 -22.11
CA ALA A 18 11.84 -10.94 -20.85
C ALA A 18 10.63 -10.46 -20.04
N VAL A 19 9.92 -11.38 -19.40
CA VAL A 19 8.83 -11.07 -18.46
C VAL A 19 9.43 -10.88 -17.08
N ASP A 20 9.08 -9.76 -16.43
CA ASP A 20 9.46 -9.46 -15.04
C ASP A 20 8.21 -9.60 -14.16
N GLU A 21 8.19 -10.62 -13.31
CA GLU A 21 7.05 -10.89 -12.41
C GLU A 21 7.15 -10.02 -11.17
N ARG A 22 6.04 -9.38 -10.83
CA ARG A 22 5.91 -8.50 -9.67
C ARG A 22 4.74 -8.93 -8.79
N ILE A 23 4.95 -8.89 -7.49
CA ILE A 23 3.83 -9.05 -6.56
C ILE A 23 2.97 -7.79 -6.57
N MET A 24 1.68 -7.97 -6.38
CA MET A 24 0.71 -6.90 -6.14
C MET A 24 0.11 -7.08 -4.75
N LEU A 25 -0.37 -6.01 -4.16
CA LEU A 25 -1.20 -6.07 -2.97
C LEU A 25 -2.68 -5.87 -3.32
N GLU A 26 -3.53 -6.48 -2.52
CA GLU A 26 -4.97 -6.24 -2.49
C GLU A 26 -5.31 -5.48 -1.22
N ALA A 27 -6.03 -4.36 -1.36
CA ALA A 27 -6.55 -3.59 -0.25
C ALA A 27 -8.08 -3.65 -0.27
N SER A 28 -8.66 -4.25 0.76
CA SER A 28 -10.11 -4.37 0.94
C SER A 28 -10.58 -3.52 2.11
N VAL A 29 -11.62 -2.70 1.90
CA VAL A 29 -12.30 -1.94 2.95
C VAL A 29 -13.47 -2.75 3.48
N ILE A 30 -13.45 -3.06 4.77
CA ILE A 30 -14.45 -3.85 5.46
C ILE A 30 -15.20 -2.95 6.44
N LYS A 31 -16.52 -2.88 6.32
CA LYS A 31 -17.41 -2.15 7.24
C LYS A 31 -18.51 -3.07 7.74
N ASN A 32 -18.69 -3.17 9.06
CA ASN A 32 -19.66 -4.05 9.70
C ASN A 32 -19.58 -5.51 9.20
N GLY A 33 -18.34 -6.02 9.00
CA GLY A 33 -18.08 -7.38 8.54
C GLY A 33 -18.37 -7.64 7.05
N LYS A 34 -18.64 -6.60 6.26
CA LYS A 34 -18.86 -6.69 4.81
C LYS A 34 -17.80 -5.90 4.05
N ILE A 35 -17.27 -6.50 3.00
CA ILE A 35 -16.38 -5.80 2.07
C ILE A 35 -17.21 -4.79 1.27
N ILE A 36 -16.83 -3.52 1.32
CA ILE A 36 -17.48 -2.41 0.62
C ILE A 36 -16.66 -1.91 -0.57
N SER A 37 -15.34 -2.17 -0.58
CA SER A 37 -14.44 -1.84 -1.68
C SER A 37 -13.28 -2.80 -1.69
N THR A 38 -12.73 -3.10 -2.88
CA THR A 38 -11.48 -3.85 -3.07
C THR A 38 -10.73 -3.23 -4.23
N SER A 39 -9.43 -2.99 -4.04
CA SER A 39 -8.51 -2.45 -5.04
C SER A 39 -7.22 -3.27 -5.06
N HIS A 40 -6.60 -3.35 -6.23
CA HIS A 40 -5.30 -4.01 -6.42
C HIS A 40 -4.25 -2.95 -6.74
N CYS A 41 -3.10 -3.00 -6.07
CA CYS A 41 -2.04 -2.02 -6.23
C CYS A 41 -0.74 -2.70 -6.63
N LEU A 42 -0.06 -2.13 -7.62
CA LEU A 42 1.29 -2.51 -7.99
C LEU A 42 2.31 -1.84 -7.05
N ASN A 43 2.06 -0.58 -6.67
CA ASN A 43 2.96 0.18 -5.81
C ASN A 43 2.53 0.15 -4.35
N ASP A 44 1.43 0.83 -4.01
CA ASP A 44 1.06 1.05 -2.62
C ASP A 44 -0.43 1.30 -2.36
N ALA A 45 -0.85 0.97 -1.14
CA ALA A 45 -2.08 1.41 -0.52
C ALA A 45 -1.74 2.43 0.57
N VAL A 46 -2.29 3.63 0.47
CA VAL A 46 -2.03 4.76 1.37
C VAL A 46 -3.28 5.09 2.17
N LEU A 47 -3.22 4.91 3.48
CA LEU A 47 -4.21 5.41 4.41
C LEU A 47 -3.72 6.74 4.97
N SER A 48 -4.40 7.83 4.67
CA SER A 48 -4.04 9.16 5.12
C SER A 48 -5.23 9.91 5.73
N ARG A 49 -4.93 10.97 6.47
CA ARG A 49 -5.95 11.90 6.95
C ARG A 49 -6.69 12.54 5.79
N GLY A 50 -7.98 12.80 5.96
CA GLY A 50 -8.77 13.59 5.03
C GLY A 50 -8.44 15.10 5.13
N ASP A 51 -9.43 15.95 4.85
CA ASP A 51 -9.27 17.41 4.73
C ASP A 51 -8.89 18.16 6.04
N PHE A 52 -8.95 17.51 7.20
CA PHE A 52 -8.66 18.16 8.48
C PHE A 52 -7.18 18.05 8.87
N ALA A 53 -6.60 19.18 9.33
CA ALA A 53 -5.18 19.32 9.69
C ALA A 53 -4.78 18.61 11.00
N ARG A 54 -5.42 17.50 11.37
CA ARG A 54 -5.13 16.74 12.59
C ARG A 54 -4.55 15.37 12.24
N LEU A 55 -3.51 14.98 12.97
CA LEU A 55 -2.95 13.63 12.91
C LEU A 55 -4.00 12.59 13.27
N ILE A 56 -3.92 11.43 12.64
CA ILE A 56 -4.75 10.26 12.94
C ILE A 56 -3.98 9.23 13.74
N ASP A 57 -4.68 8.55 14.64
CA ASP A 57 -4.14 7.40 15.38
C ASP A 57 -4.44 6.13 14.59
N ILE A 58 -3.39 5.43 14.16
CA ILE A 58 -3.48 4.25 13.30
C ILE A 58 -2.95 3.04 14.05
N ASP A 59 -3.72 1.96 14.05
CA ASP A 59 -3.28 0.65 14.52
C ASP A 59 -3.19 -0.32 13.35
N ILE A 60 -2.07 -1.03 13.25
CA ILE A 60 -1.84 -2.08 12.27
C ILE A 60 -1.57 -3.39 13.00
N LYS A 61 -2.33 -4.42 12.65
CA LYS A 61 -2.21 -5.77 13.19
C LYS A 61 -2.04 -6.75 12.06
N SER A 62 -1.22 -7.77 12.28
CA SER A 62 -1.21 -8.95 11.44
C SER A 62 -2.11 -10.03 12.04
N ASP A 63 -2.25 -11.15 11.33
CA ASP A 63 -2.99 -12.32 11.82
C ASP A 63 -2.41 -12.88 13.14
N THR A 64 -1.15 -12.55 13.45
CA THR A 64 -0.42 -13.16 14.58
C THR A 64 0.05 -12.16 15.64
N ALA A 65 0.11 -10.86 15.34
CA ALA A 65 0.69 -9.88 16.25
C ALA A 65 0.24 -8.44 15.98
N ASP A 66 0.31 -7.60 16.99
CA ASP A 66 0.27 -6.15 16.83
C ASP A 66 1.60 -5.69 16.18
N MET A 67 1.52 -4.97 15.04
CA MET A 67 2.69 -4.59 14.25
C MET A 67 3.11 -3.15 14.52
N LEU A 68 2.15 -2.23 14.54
CA LEU A 68 2.39 -0.80 14.67
C LEU A 68 1.19 -0.11 15.32
N SER A 69 1.46 0.84 16.21
CA SER A 69 0.49 1.83 16.67
C SER A 69 1.17 3.19 16.59
N VAL A 70 0.66 4.07 15.74
CA VAL A 70 1.31 5.34 15.42
C VAL A 70 0.31 6.48 15.28
N ARG A 71 0.73 7.68 15.70
CA ARG A 71 0.02 8.93 15.43
C ARG A 71 0.78 9.69 14.34
N ALA A 72 0.14 9.84 13.17
CA ALA A 72 0.79 10.31 11.95
C ALA A 72 -0.18 11.03 11.01
N ASP A 73 0.31 11.61 9.93
CA ASP A 73 -0.51 12.06 8.80
C ASP A 73 -1.11 10.88 8.02
N GLY A 74 -0.48 9.71 8.12
CA GLY A 74 -0.94 8.49 7.45
C GLY A 74 0.07 7.37 7.53
N VAL A 75 -0.23 6.29 6.82
CA VAL A 75 0.63 5.12 6.64
C VAL A 75 0.57 4.63 5.20
N ILE A 76 1.69 4.13 4.70
CA ILE A 76 1.84 3.52 3.37
C ILE A 76 2.13 2.04 3.57
N ILE A 77 1.36 1.18 2.91
CA ILE A 77 1.70 -0.23 2.74
C ILE A 77 2.15 -0.40 1.30
N SER A 78 3.42 -0.71 1.09
CA SER A 78 4.04 -0.73 -0.22
C SER A 78 4.55 -2.12 -0.59
N THR A 79 4.45 -2.48 -1.86
CA THR A 79 5.16 -3.62 -2.45
C THR A 79 6.64 -3.27 -2.62
N PRO A 80 7.53 -4.23 -2.93
CA PRO A 80 8.91 -3.94 -3.30
C PRO A 80 9.01 -3.02 -4.53
N THR A 81 8.12 -3.16 -5.52
CA THR A 81 8.03 -2.25 -6.68
C THR A 81 7.72 -0.83 -6.23
N GLY A 82 6.72 -0.66 -5.37
CA GLY A 82 6.31 0.63 -4.80
C GLY A 82 7.30 1.22 -3.79
N SER A 83 8.29 0.44 -3.32
CA SER A 83 9.31 0.94 -2.38
C SER A 83 10.11 2.13 -2.92
N THR A 84 10.15 2.29 -4.25
CA THR A 84 10.79 3.43 -4.94
C THR A 84 9.82 4.56 -5.30
N ALA A 85 8.53 4.43 -4.96
CA ALA A 85 7.47 5.41 -5.19
C ALA A 85 7.24 6.29 -3.92
N TYR A 86 6.01 6.41 -3.45
CA TYR A 86 5.69 7.29 -2.31
C TYR A 86 6.33 6.82 -1.00
N SER A 87 6.49 5.51 -0.80
CA SER A 87 7.20 4.95 0.37
C SER A 87 8.62 5.51 0.50
N LEU A 88 9.37 5.66 -0.61
CA LEU A 88 10.71 6.25 -0.60
C LEU A 88 10.68 7.72 -0.13
N ALA A 89 9.73 8.51 -0.64
CA ALA A 89 9.59 9.92 -0.24
C ALA A 89 9.21 10.07 1.24
N ALA A 90 8.52 9.10 1.82
CA ALA A 90 8.19 9.03 3.24
C ALA A 90 9.33 8.46 4.11
N GLY A 91 10.49 8.12 3.53
CA GLY A 91 11.68 7.63 4.24
C GLY A 91 11.73 6.09 4.36
N GLY A 92 10.94 5.37 3.58
CA GLY A 92 10.99 3.92 3.47
C GLY A 92 12.27 3.41 2.81
N PRO A 93 12.65 2.14 3.03
CA PRO A 93 13.80 1.51 2.40
C PRO A 93 13.53 1.18 0.93
N ILE A 94 14.59 1.18 0.11
CA ILE A 94 14.55 0.61 -1.25
C ILE A 94 14.67 -0.91 -1.13
N LEU A 95 13.78 -1.64 -1.75
CA LEU A 95 13.76 -3.09 -1.78
C LEU A 95 14.02 -3.63 -3.18
N SER A 96 14.66 -4.79 -3.24
CA SER A 96 14.75 -5.55 -4.50
C SER A 96 13.34 -6.03 -4.90
N PRO A 97 12.94 -5.83 -6.17
CA PRO A 97 11.58 -6.11 -6.61
C PRO A 97 11.18 -7.59 -6.60
N ASP A 98 12.13 -8.50 -6.49
CA ASP A 98 11.93 -9.95 -6.40
C ASP A 98 11.62 -10.44 -4.98
N LEU A 99 11.62 -9.54 -3.98
CA LEU A 99 11.31 -9.91 -2.60
C LEU A 99 9.81 -10.15 -2.40
N ASN A 100 9.46 -11.15 -1.58
CA ASN A 100 8.09 -11.45 -1.17
C ASN A 100 7.79 -10.78 0.18
N CYS A 101 7.64 -9.45 0.18
CA CYS A 101 7.41 -8.68 1.39
C CYS A 101 6.60 -7.42 1.11
N PHE A 102 6.08 -6.79 2.19
CA PHE A 102 5.51 -5.46 2.18
C PHE A 102 6.34 -4.54 3.08
N VAL A 103 6.30 -3.26 2.80
CA VAL A 103 6.86 -2.21 3.65
C VAL A 103 5.73 -1.41 4.27
N ILE A 104 5.78 -1.22 5.58
CA ILE A 104 4.92 -0.32 6.33
C ILE A 104 5.74 0.94 6.61
N THR A 105 5.34 2.08 6.07
CA THR A 105 6.03 3.37 6.26
C THR A 105 5.04 4.41 6.75
N SER A 106 5.31 5.03 7.89
CA SER A 106 4.49 6.11 8.43
C SER A 106 4.77 7.44 7.70
N ILE A 107 3.73 8.24 7.51
CA ILE A 107 3.83 9.58 6.90
C ILE A 107 3.85 10.62 8.03
N CYS A 108 4.94 11.36 8.16
CA CYS A 108 5.12 12.41 9.16
C CYS A 108 4.68 11.98 10.59
N PRO A 109 5.22 10.87 11.12
CA PRO A 109 4.84 10.39 12.45
C PRO A 109 5.23 11.39 13.52
N HIS A 110 4.41 11.49 14.59
CA HIS A 110 4.70 12.36 15.73
C HIS A 110 5.89 11.86 16.56
N SER A 111 6.25 10.57 16.42
CA SER A 111 7.38 9.95 17.13
C SER A 111 8.66 10.02 16.31
N LEU A 112 9.74 10.53 16.90
CA LEU A 112 11.08 10.54 16.29
C LEU A 112 11.71 9.13 16.20
N MET A 113 11.17 8.14 16.90
CA MET A 113 11.69 6.77 16.94
C MET A 113 10.99 5.85 15.93
N ASP A 114 10.03 6.37 15.18
CA ASP A 114 9.32 5.59 14.18
C ASP A 114 10.26 5.14 13.05
N ARG A 115 10.09 3.91 12.60
CA ARG A 115 10.89 3.30 11.53
C ARG A 115 9.99 2.46 10.65
N SER A 116 10.29 2.42 9.37
CA SER A 116 9.61 1.53 8.44
C SER A 116 9.84 0.07 8.83
N ILE A 117 8.78 -0.73 8.71
CA ILE A 117 8.79 -2.16 9.04
C ILE A 117 8.64 -2.94 7.74
N VAL A 118 9.53 -3.92 7.53
CA VAL A 118 9.41 -4.87 6.41
C VAL A 118 8.81 -6.17 6.94
N VAL A 119 7.73 -6.61 6.33
CA VAL A 119 6.99 -7.80 6.73
C VAL A 119 6.86 -8.78 5.57
N ASN A 120 6.73 -10.07 5.84
CA ASN A 120 6.49 -11.06 4.79
C ASN A 120 5.11 -10.84 4.16
N SER A 121 5.01 -10.93 2.82
CA SER A 121 3.75 -10.75 2.08
C SER A 121 2.68 -11.80 2.35
N LYS A 122 3.01 -12.88 3.09
CA LYS A 122 2.04 -13.88 3.56
C LYS A 122 1.12 -13.38 4.66
N PHE A 123 1.49 -12.30 5.36
CA PHE A 123 0.65 -11.73 6.40
C PHE A 123 -0.46 -10.89 5.79
N THR A 124 -1.66 -11.03 6.33
CA THR A 124 -2.73 -10.06 6.14
C THR A 124 -2.59 -8.96 7.19
N LEU A 125 -2.52 -7.72 6.73
CA LEU A 125 -2.41 -6.54 7.59
C LEU A 125 -3.79 -5.90 7.73
N ASN A 126 -4.29 -5.81 8.96
CA ASN A 126 -5.55 -5.13 9.27
C ASN A 126 -5.26 -3.78 9.89
N ILE A 127 -5.71 -2.73 9.23
CA ILE A 127 -5.45 -1.33 9.59
C ILE A 127 -6.76 -0.71 10.06
N SER A 128 -6.74 -0.11 11.25
CA SER A 128 -7.87 0.64 11.80
C SER A 128 -7.44 2.02 12.24
N VAL A 129 -8.37 2.97 12.16
CA VAL A 129 -8.19 4.34 12.62
C VAL A 129 -8.93 4.51 13.94
N ARG A 130 -8.20 4.92 14.98
CA ARG A 130 -8.82 5.34 16.24
C ARG A 130 -9.09 6.84 16.16
N SER A 131 -10.34 7.25 16.21
CA SER A 131 -10.71 8.65 16.21
C SER A 131 -11.77 8.90 17.26
N ASP A 132 -11.47 9.79 18.20
CA ASP A 132 -12.45 10.34 19.16
C ASP A 132 -13.27 11.47 18.55
N VAL A 133 -12.96 11.89 17.33
CA VAL A 133 -13.61 13.00 16.62
C VAL A 133 -13.75 12.57 15.15
N SER A 134 -14.83 12.96 14.49
CA SER A 134 -15.21 12.70 13.09
C SER A 134 -14.13 13.07 12.04
N ASN A 135 -12.92 12.56 12.21
CA ASN A 135 -11.85 12.70 11.25
C ASN A 135 -11.93 11.53 10.27
N ASN A 136 -12.50 11.77 9.10
CA ASN A 136 -12.46 10.79 8.03
C ASN A 136 -11.02 10.64 7.55
N ALA A 137 -10.53 9.41 7.56
CA ALA A 137 -9.33 9.04 6.82
C ALA A 137 -9.74 8.68 5.39
N ILE A 138 -8.79 8.64 4.49
CA ILE A 138 -8.96 8.22 3.12
C ILE A 138 -7.96 7.13 2.77
N LEU A 139 -8.42 6.14 2.03
CA LEU A 139 -7.57 5.12 1.40
C LEU A 139 -7.43 5.44 -0.08
N THR A 140 -6.20 5.50 -0.57
CA THR A 140 -5.89 5.56 -2.01
C THR A 140 -5.00 4.38 -2.39
N CYS A 141 -5.21 3.83 -3.57
CA CYS A 141 -4.48 2.70 -4.14
C CYS A 141 -3.83 3.16 -5.44
N ASP A 142 -2.50 3.10 -5.54
CA ASP A 142 -1.71 3.59 -6.70
C ASP A 142 -2.11 5.01 -7.17
N GLY A 143 -2.59 5.86 -6.25
CA GLY A 143 -3.03 7.23 -6.55
C GLY A 143 -4.40 7.34 -7.24
N GLU A 144 -5.20 6.25 -7.27
CA GLU A 144 -6.56 6.26 -7.81
C GLU A 144 -7.57 6.98 -6.89
N GLU A 145 -8.87 6.90 -7.25
CA GLU A 145 -9.93 7.58 -6.49
C GLU A 145 -9.97 7.16 -5.02
N PRO A 146 -10.04 8.12 -4.08
CA PRO A 146 -10.00 7.84 -2.66
C PRO A 146 -11.30 7.20 -2.17
N VAL A 147 -11.16 6.27 -1.21
CA VAL A 147 -12.27 5.68 -0.44
C VAL A 147 -12.26 6.26 0.96
N GLU A 148 -13.38 6.78 1.43
CA GLU A 148 -13.51 7.29 2.80
C GLU A 148 -13.48 6.15 3.83
N ILE A 149 -12.69 6.34 4.89
CA ILE A 149 -12.50 5.40 5.99
C ILE A 149 -12.91 6.07 7.29
N ASP A 150 -13.93 5.53 7.94
CA ASP A 150 -14.36 5.93 9.27
C ASP A 150 -13.91 4.91 10.34
N GLN A 151 -14.26 5.18 11.61
CA GLN A 151 -13.87 4.33 12.75
C GLN A 151 -14.44 2.90 12.72
N ASP A 152 -15.52 2.67 11.94
CA ASP A 152 -16.16 1.35 11.82
C ASP A 152 -15.58 0.54 10.65
N CYS A 153 -14.63 1.13 9.92
CA CYS A 153 -13.94 0.50 8.80
C CYS A 153 -12.62 -0.15 9.26
N ILE A 154 -12.34 -1.30 8.66
CA ILE A 154 -11.02 -1.95 8.70
C ILE A 154 -10.51 -2.01 7.27
N VAL A 155 -9.29 -1.55 7.04
CA VAL A 155 -8.58 -1.75 5.77
C VAL A 155 -7.73 -3.01 5.91
N SER A 156 -8.07 -4.04 5.14
CA SER A 156 -7.33 -5.30 5.09
C SER A 156 -6.43 -5.32 3.87
N VAL A 157 -5.12 -5.47 4.08
CA VAL A 157 -4.12 -5.52 3.01
C VAL A 157 -3.44 -6.88 3.00
N SER A 158 -3.46 -7.54 1.86
CA SER A 158 -2.87 -8.86 1.66
C SER A 158 -2.18 -8.98 0.29
N LEU A 159 -1.49 -10.08 0.06
CA LEU A 159 -1.00 -10.43 -1.27
C LEU A 159 -2.19 -10.60 -2.21
N SER A 160 -2.15 -9.95 -3.36
CA SER A 160 -3.19 -10.10 -4.38
C SER A 160 -3.13 -11.50 -5.00
N ASP A 161 -4.28 -12.20 -5.00
CA ASP A 161 -4.47 -13.46 -5.71
C ASP A 161 -4.91 -13.23 -7.18
N CYS A 162 -4.64 -12.05 -7.74
CA CYS A 162 -4.91 -11.82 -9.16
C CYS A 162 -4.15 -12.85 -9.99
N GLU A 163 -4.85 -13.93 -10.34
CA GLU A 163 -4.40 -14.85 -11.38
C GLU A 163 -4.18 -14.03 -12.65
N LYS A 164 -3.02 -14.22 -13.29
CA LYS A 164 -2.73 -13.69 -14.63
C LYS A 164 -3.90 -14.10 -15.54
N LYS A 165 -4.81 -13.18 -15.83
CA LYS A 165 -5.72 -13.37 -16.95
C LYS A 165 -4.87 -13.14 -18.19
N ASP A 166 -4.39 -14.25 -18.76
CA ASP A 166 -3.80 -14.27 -20.08
C ASP A 166 -4.79 -13.62 -21.06
N HIS A 167 -4.37 -12.52 -21.63
CA HIS A 167 -5.04 -11.85 -22.76
C HIS A 167 -4.15 -11.92 -23.98
#